data_5f088a24345fa5490501316104370fd3
#
_entry.id   5f088a24345fa5490501316104370fd3
#
_cell.length_a   1.000
_cell.length_b   1.000
_cell.length_c   1.000
_cell.angle_alpha   90.00
_cell.angle_beta   90.00
_cell.angle_gamma   90.00
#
_symmetry.space_group_name_H-M   'P 1'
#
loop_
_entity.id
_entity.type
_entity.pdbx_description
1 polymer ?
#
loop_
_entity_poly.entity_id
_entity_poly.type
_entity_poly.pdbx_seq_one_letter_code
_entity_poly.pdbx_strand_id
1 'polypeptide(L)'
;MLPHTAVEISGLSKIYNAYKSQPARQALYDLDLSIPAGSVFGLLGPNGAGKSTLINILAGLVRKTTGQVKIWGFDQDKNPRQSRAAIGVMPQELNLDPFFTPRAALDVQAGLYGIPKSQRRSEDILAMVGLSEKADAYSRSLSGGMRRRLLLAKALVHSPQIL
;
A
#
# COMPACT_ATOMS: atom_id res chain seq x y z
N MET A 1 3.58 -0.72 23.92
CA MET A 1 2.23 -1.29 23.81
C MET A 1 1.81 -1.19 22.35
N LEU A 2 1.32 -2.27 21.74
CA LEU A 2 0.80 -2.22 20.36
C LEU A 2 -0.53 -1.45 20.37
N PRO A 3 -0.84 -0.66 19.32
CA PRO A 3 -2.10 0.04 19.23
C PRO A 3 -3.26 -0.96 19.12
N HIS A 4 -4.38 -0.68 19.80
CA HIS A 4 -5.59 -1.49 19.67
C HIS A 4 -6.26 -1.33 18.31
N THR A 5 -6.01 -0.20 17.64
CA THR A 5 -6.60 0.15 16.34
C THR A 5 -5.51 0.26 15.28
N ALA A 6 -5.69 -0.45 14.18
CA ALA A 6 -4.78 -0.42 13.03
C ALA A 6 -4.98 0.84 12.19
N VAL A 7 -6.24 1.22 11.95
CA VAL A 7 -6.61 2.42 11.19
C VAL A 7 -7.67 3.19 11.94
N GLU A 8 -7.45 4.50 12.16
CA GLU A 8 -8.44 5.43 12.71
C GLU A 8 -8.66 6.57 11.71
N ILE A 9 -9.90 6.82 11.40
CA ILE A 9 -10.32 7.90 10.49
C ILE A 9 -11.40 8.71 11.17
N SER A 10 -11.29 10.02 11.14
CA SER A 10 -12.29 10.95 11.66
C SER A 10 -12.55 12.09 10.70
N GLY A 11 -13.79 12.27 10.30
CA GLY A 11 -14.27 13.35 9.44
C GLY A 11 -13.60 13.40 8.06
N LEU A 12 -13.19 12.24 7.52
CA LEU A 12 -12.41 12.19 6.28
C LEU A 12 -13.24 12.58 5.07
N SER A 13 -12.84 13.66 4.42
CA SER A 13 -13.42 14.05 3.13
C SER A 13 -12.35 14.20 2.05
N LYS A 14 -12.74 13.89 0.80
CA LYS A 14 -11.91 14.08 -0.37
C LYS A 14 -12.69 14.71 -1.50
N ILE A 15 -12.26 15.89 -1.92
CA ILE A 15 -12.74 16.60 -3.10
C ILE A 15 -11.60 16.66 -4.11
N TYR A 16 -11.84 16.18 -5.32
CA TYR A 16 -10.99 16.42 -6.47
C TYR A 16 -11.46 17.70 -7.13
N ASN A 17 -10.56 18.70 -7.23
CA ASN A 17 -10.87 19.97 -7.86
C ASN A 17 -11.13 19.80 -9.35
N ALA A 18 -11.83 20.76 -9.94
CA ALA A 18 -12.00 20.82 -11.38
C ALA A 18 -10.65 20.85 -12.09
N TYR A 19 -10.49 20.03 -13.12
CA TYR A 19 -9.28 19.96 -13.94
C TYR A 19 -9.65 19.79 -15.41
N LYS A 20 -9.17 20.68 -16.28
CA LYS A 20 -9.55 20.75 -17.70
C LYS A 20 -11.07 20.81 -17.83
N SER A 21 -11.69 19.87 -18.56
CA SER A 21 -13.13 19.78 -18.78
C SER A 21 -13.88 18.98 -17.69
N GLN A 22 -13.18 18.47 -16.66
CA GLN A 22 -13.82 17.69 -15.60
C GLN A 22 -14.23 18.63 -14.45
N PRO A 23 -15.51 18.60 -14.01
CA PRO A 23 -15.97 19.37 -12.86
C PRO A 23 -15.37 18.84 -11.56
N ALA A 24 -15.41 19.65 -10.51
CA ALA A 24 -15.03 19.21 -9.16
C ALA A 24 -15.92 18.04 -8.73
N ARG A 25 -15.31 17.03 -8.10
CA ARG A 25 -16.00 15.82 -7.64
C ARG A 25 -15.63 15.49 -6.20
N GLN A 26 -16.61 15.39 -5.35
CA GLN A 26 -16.41 14.83 -4.00
C GLN A 26 -16.46 13.29 -4.09
N ALA A 27 -15.42 12.66 -3.55
CA ALA A 27 -15.24 11.21 -3.58
C ALA A 27 -15.43 10.55 -2.21
N LEU A 28 -15.21 11.29 -1.13
CA LEU A 28 -15.45 10.87 0.25
C LEU A 28 -16.17 11.99 1.00
N TYR A 29 -17.13 11.61 1.84
CA TYR A 29 -18.01 12.53 2.55
C TYR A 29 -17.95 12.22 4.04
N ASP A 30 -17.23 13.03 4.81
CA ASP A 30 -17.19 13.02 6.29
C ASP A 30 -17.15 11.60 6.89
N LEU A 31 -16.20 10.79 6.41
CA LEU A 31 -16.11 9.37 6.76
C LEU A 31 -15.41 9.21 8.11
N ASP A 32 -16.09 8.50 9.02
CA ASP A 32 -15.52 7.96 10.24
C ASP A 32 -15.35 6.45 10.12
N LEU A 33 -14.17 5.92 10.48
CA LEU A 33 -13.89 4.49 10.43
C LEU A 33 -12.80 4.11 11.44
N SER A 34 -13.02 3.01 12.15
CA SER A 34 -12.02 2.41 13.03
C SER A 34 -11.87 0.93 12.69
N ILE A 35 -10.64 0.52 12.39
CA ILE A 35 -10.30 -0.87 12.07
C ILE A 35 -9.41 -1.40 13.19
N PRO A 36 -9.85 -2.44 13.94
CA PRO A 36 -9.05 -3.02 15.01
C PRO A 36 -7.76 -3.67 14.49
N ALA A 37 -6.71 -3.65 15.30
CA ALA A 37 -5.49 -4.40 15.03
C ALA A 37 -5.77 -5.91 15.04
N GLY A 38 -5.09 -6.68 14.17
CA GLY A 38 -5.26 -8.13 14.06
C GLY A 38 -6.56 -8.58 13.38
N SER A 39 -7.32 -7.66 12.77
CA SER A 39 -8.55 -7.98 12.04
C SER A 39 -8.33 -8.06 10.53
N VAL A 40 -9.23 -8.75 9.84
CA VAL A 40 -9.40 -8.69 8.39
C VAL A 40 -10.62 -7.82 8.11
N PHE A 41 -10.42 -6.73 7.37
CA PHE A 41 -11.49 -5.78 7.06
C PHE A 41 -11.81 -5.79 5.57
N GLY A 42 -13.07 -6.00 5.23
CA GLY A 42 -13.58 -5.99 3.86
C GLY A 42 -14.20 -4.64 3.51
N LEU A 43 -13.67 -3.98 2.46
CA LEU A 43 -14.23 -2.72 1.93
C LEU A 43 -15.04 -3.03 0.68
N LEU A 44 -16.37 -3.01 0.80
CA LEU A 44 -17.30 -3.35 -0.26
C LEU A 44 -18.11 -2.13 -0.73
N GLY A 45 -18.59 -2.17 -1.95
CA GLY A 45 -19.43 -1.12 -2.52
C GLY A 45 -19.33 -1.06 -4.05
N PRO A 46 -20.26 -0.33 -4.72
CA PRO A 46 -20.28 -0.20 -6.17
C PRO A 46 -19.05 0.57 -6.71
N ASN A 47 -18.89 0.54 -8.04
CA ASN A 47 -17.87 1.37 -8.69
C ASN A 47 -18.21 2.86 -8.47
N GLY A 48 -17.18 3.64 -8.17
CA GLY A 48 -17.36 5.07 -7.86
C GLY A 48 -17.68 5.39 -6.39
N ALA A 49 -17.89 4.39 -5.51
CA ALA A 49 -18.15 4.60 -4.08
C ALA A 49 -16.97 5.16 -3.25
N GLY A 50 -15.84 5.48 -3.87
CA GLY A 50 -14.69 6.06 -3.16
C GLY A 50 -13.69 5.04 -2.60
N LYS A 51 -13.89 3.72 -2.79
CA LYS A 51 -13.01 2.67 -2.25
C LYS A 51 -11.52 2.88 -2.60
N SER A 52 -11.22 3.04 -3.88
CA SER A 52 -9.84 3.29 -4.34
C SER A 52 -9.28 4.62 -3.82
N THR A 53 -10.13 5.64 -3.68
CA THR A 53 -9.74 6.93 -3.10
C THR A 53 -9.35 6.75 -1.63
N LEU A 54 -10.14 6.01 -0.87
CA LEU A 54 -9.84 5.71 0.54
C LEU A 54 -8.53 4.94 0.66
N ILE A 55 -8.36 3.84 -0.08
CA ILE A 55 -7.12 3.04 -0.07
C ILE A 55 -5.92 3.91 -0.45
N ASN A 56 -6.02 4.74 -1.47
CA ASN A 56 -4.93 5.61 -1.90
C ASN A 56 -4.59 6.70 -0.86
N ILE A 57 -5.58 7.18 -0.09
CA ILE A 57 -5.33 8.09 1.04
C ILE A 57 -4.59 7.33 2.15
N LEU A 58 -5.04 6.14 2.53
CA LEU A 58 -4.38 5.32 3.55
C LEU A 58 -2.93 4.99 3.16
N ALA A 59 -2.71 4.68 1.88
CA ALA A 59 -1.37 4.47 1.31
C ALA A 59 -0.49 5.73 1.25
N GLY A 60 -1.05 6.92 1.51
CA GLY A 60 -0.35 8.19 1.36
C GLY A 60 -0.06 8.59 -0.10
N LEU A 61 -0.75 7.99 -1.07
CA LEU A 61 -0.64 8.29 -2.52
C LEU A 61 -1.55 9.46 -2.92
N VAL A 62 -2.64 9.67 -2.20
CA VAL A 62 -3.59 10.78 -2.40
C VAL A 62 -3.71 11.57 -1.10
N ARG A 63 -3.61 12.90 -1.19
CA ARG A 63 -3.84 13.78 -0.04
C ARG A 63 -5.34 13.95 0.18
N LYS A 64 -5.79 13.79 1.42
CA LYS A 64 -7.14 14.11 1.85
C LYS A 64 -7.42 15.61 1.74
N THR A 65 -8.69 16.01 1.70
CA THR A 65 -9.09 17.42 1.74
C THR A 65 -9.26 17.89 3.18
N THR A 66 -10.01 17.12 3.99
CA THR A 66 -10.22 17.38 5.42
C THR A 66 -10.22 16.08 6.22
N GLY A 67 -10.30 16.20 7.54
CA GLY A 67 -10.36 15.08 8.46
C GLY A 67 -8.98 14.61 8.94
N GLN A 68 -8.96 13.61 9.79
CA GLN A 68 -7.76 13.01 10.37
C GLN A 68 -7.66 11.53 9.99
N VAL A 69 -6.45 11.06 9.72
CA VAL A 69 -6.15 9.65 9.46
C VAL A 69 -4.93 9.26 10.28
N LYS A 70 -5.08 8.19 11.06
CA LYS A 70 -3.97 7.55 11.76
C LYS A 70 -3.82 6.12 11.28
N ILE A 71 -2.59 5.73 10.99
CA ILE A 71 -2.17 4.39 10.58
C ILE A 71 -1.24 3.85 11.64
N TRP A 72 -1.64 2.79 12.32
CA TRP A 72 -0.87 2.17 13.40
C TRP A 72 -0.47 3.17 14.51
N GLY A 73 -1.40 4.10 14.83
CA GLY A 73 -1.19 5.19 15.79
C GLY A 73 -0.45 6.41 15.23
N PHE A 74 0.14 6.35 14.03
CA PHE A 74 0.83 7.47 13.41
C PHE A 74 -0.14 8.36 12.64
N ASP A 75 -0.25 9.62 13.06
CA ASP A 75 -0.99 10.65 12.32
C ASP A 75 -0.32 10.89 10.95
N GLN A 76 -1.10 10.75 9.88
CA GLN A 76 -0.59 10.79 8.51
C GLN A 76 -0.02 12.16 8.11
N ASP A 77 -0.52 13.25 8.71
CA ASP A 77 -0.02 14.60 8.42
C ASP A 77 1.24 14.93 9.23
N LYS A 78 1.30 14.48 10.49
CA LYS A 78 2.43 14.75 11.39
C LYS A 78 3.58 13.78 11.21
N ASN A 79 3.26 12.51 10.92
CA ASN A 79 4.20 11.40 10.84
C ASN A 79 4.09 10.65 9.50
N PRO A 80 4.21 11.33 8.34
CA PRO A 80 3.91 10.72 7.03
C PRO A 80 4.84 9.56 6.65
N ARG A 81 6.08 9.55 7.14
CA ARG A 81 7.02 8.45 6.87
C ARG A 81 6.66 7.19 7.66
N GLN A 82 6.37 7.34 8.95
CA GLN A 82 5.99 6.24 9.84
C GLN A 82 4.64 5.65 9.42
N SER A 83 3.68 6.49 9.08
CA SER A 83 2.37 6.09 8.57
C SER A 83 2.51 5.23 7.30
N ARG A 84 3.33 5.65 6.32
CA ARG A 84 3.58 4.86 5.10
C ARG A 84 4.39 3.59 5.36
N ALA A 85 5.30 3.60 6.33
CA ALA A 85 6.06 2.41 6.69
C ALA A 85 5.20 1.36 7.41
N ALA A 86 4.10 1.77 8.05
CA ALA A 86 3.20 0.87 8.75
C ALA A 86 2.23 0.12 7.82
N ILE A 87 2.09 0.53 6.54
CA ILE A 87 1.13 -0.06 5.61
C ILE A 87 1.82 -0.55 4.33
N GLY A 88 1.55 -1.79 3.94
CA GLY A 88 1.89 -2.35 2.64
C GLY A 88 0.68 -2.29 1.71
N VAL A 89 0.90 -1.87 0.46
CA VAL A 89 -0.18 -1.76 -0.51
C VAL A 89 0.15 -2.55 -1.76
N MET A 90 -0.77 -3.45 -2.12
CA MET A 90 -0.70 -4.18 -3.38
C MET A 90 -1.57 -3.44 -4.42
N PRO A 91 -0.97 -2.86 -5.46
CA PRO A 91 -1.72 -2.15 -6.49
C PRO A 91 -2.57 -3.12 -7.32
N GLN A 92 -3.68 -2.63 -7.84
CA GLN A 92 -4.57 -3.39 -8.71
C GLN A 92 -3.90 -3.70 -10.06
N GLU A 93 -3.15 -2.74 -10.59
CA GLU A 93 -2.44 -2.88 -11.87
C GLU A 93 -1.07 -3.54 -11.68
N LEU A 94 -0.67 -4.35 -12.69
CA LEU A 94 0.62 -5.06 -12.71
C LEU A 94 1.76 -4.14 -13.18
N ASN A 95 2.02 -3.07 -12.42
CA ASN A 95 3.10 -2.13 -12.70
C ASN A 95 4.44 -2.67 -12.21
N LEU A 96 5.00 -3.61 -12.96
CA LEU A 96 6.33 -4.17 -12.75
C LEU A 96 7.24 -3.77 -13.92
N ASP A 97 8.46 -3.35 -13.58
CA ASP A 97 9.48 -3.14 -14.61
C ASP A 97 9.84 -4.50 -15.25
N PRO A 98 9.69 -4.65 -16.57
CA PRO A 98 9.91 -5.91 -17.26
C PRO A 98 11.38 -6.38 -17.24
N PHE A 99 12.32 -5.48 -16.98
CA PHE A 99 13.77 -5.73 -17.01
C PHE A 99 14.37 -6.02 -15.63
N PHE A 100 13.62 -5.81 -14.54
CA PHE A 100 14.04 -6.25 -13.21
C PHE A 100 13.74 -7.73 -13.00
N THR A 101 14.63 -8.39 -12.28
CA THR A 101 14.35 -9.70 -11.68
C THR A 101 13.54 -9.51 -10.38
N PRO A 102 12.79 -10.52 -9.91
CA PRO A 102 12.12 -10.48 -8.61
C PRO A 102 13.04 -10.04 -7.47
N ARG A 103 14.23 -10.62 -7.37
CA ARG A 103 15.25 -10.26 -6.39
C ARG A 103 15.61 -8.77 -6.47
N ALA A 104 16.00 -8.31 -7.64
CA ALA A 104 16.37 -6.92 -7.85
C ALA A 104 15.21 -5.95 -7.53
N ALA A 105 13.98 -6.31 -7.90
CA ALA A 105 12.80 -5.50 -7.61
C ALA A 105 12.54 -5.36 -6.10
N LEU A 106 12.71 -6.45 -5.32
CA LEU A 106 12.60 -6.40 -3.86
C LEU A 106 13.75 -5.61 -3.23
N ASP A 107 14.97 -5.79 -3.71
CA ASP A 107 16.13 -5.06 -3.19
C ASP A 107 16.03 -3.55 -3.42
N VAL A 108 15.56 -3.13 -4.58
CA VAL A 108 15.27 -1.71 -4.86
C VAL A 108 14.18 -1.20 -3.93
N GLN A 109 13.09 -1.95 -3.79
CA GLN A 109 11.98 -1.57 -2.90
C GLN A 109 12.43 -1.44 -1.45
N ALA A 110 13.22 -2.41 -0.94
CA ALA A 110 13.79 -2.35 0.40
C ALA A 110 14.68 -1.11 0.59
N GLY A 111 15.48 -0.78 -0.43
CA GLY A 111 16.31 0.42 -0.42
C GLY A 111 15.50 1.71 -0.34
N LEU A 112 14.34 1.80 -0.99
CA LEU A 112 13.43 2.96 -0.91
C LEU A 112 12.86 3.15 0.50
N TYR A 113 12.70 2.07 1.28
CA TYR A 113 12.34 2.12 2.71
C TYR A 113 13.54 2.31 3.64
N GLY A 114 14.75 2.46 3.10
CA GLY A 114 15.97 2.67 3.89
C GLY A 114 16.51 1.42 4.57
N ILE A 115 16.09 0.21 4.12
CA ILE A 115 16.55 -1.05 4.71
C ILE A 115 17.98 -1.35 4.21
N PRO A 116 18.97 -1.45 5.11
CA PRO A 116 20.35 -1.80 4.74
C PRO A 116 20.42 -3.15 4.06
N LYS A 117 21.38 -3.34 3.14
CA LYS A 117 21.53 -4.60 2.39
C LYS A 117 21.61 -5.84 3.30
N SER A 118 22.31 -5.74 4.44
CA SER A 118 22.46 -6.84 5.41
C SER A 118 21.18 -7.22 6.15
N GLN A 119 20.14 -6.40 6.09
CA GLN A 119 18.85 -6.62 6.77
C GLN A 119 17.72 -6.94 5.80
N ARG A 120 18.01 -6.98 4.49
CA ARG A 120 16.99 -7.30 3.47
C ARG A 120 16.63 -8.76 3.53
N ARG A 121 15.35 -9.04 3.47
CA ARG A 121 14.77 -10.39 3.52
C ARG A 121 14.21 -10.83 2.17
N SER A 122 14.85 -10.37 1.08
CA SER A 122 14.35 -10.62 -0.28
C SER A 122 14.19 -12.12 -0.56
N GLU A 123 15.15 -12.96 -0.13
CA GLU A 123 15.09 -14.42 -0.30
C GLU A 123 13.93 -15.05 0.46
N ASP A 124 13.79 -14.71 1.75
CA ASP A 124 12.71 -15.23 2.59
C ASP A 124 11.35 -14.88 2.02
N ILE A 125 11.20 -13.63 1.56
CA ILE A 125 9.95 -13.15 0.98
C ILE A 125 9.66 -13.83 -0.35
N LEU A 126 10.67 -14.03 -1.20
CA LEU A 126 10.52 -14.78 -2.45
C LEU A 126 10.11 -16.24 -2.18
N ALA A 127 10.69 -16.87 -1.18
CA ALA A 127 10.30 -18.22 -0.75
C ALA A 127 8.85 -18.24 -0.26
N MET A 128 8.47 -17.28 0.58
CA MET A 128 7.10 -17.15 1.13
C MET A 128 6.03 -17.04 0.02
N VAL A 129 6.32 -16.32 -1.08
CA VAL A 129 5.39 -16.17 -2.20
C VAL A 129 5.59 -17.21 -3.30
N GLY A 130 6.48 -18.21 -3.11
CA GLY A 130 6.77 -19.28 -4.06
C GLY A 130 7.40 -18.79 -5.36
N LEU A 131 8.38 -17.88 -5.27
CA LEU A 131 9.11 -17.32 -6.40
C LEU A 131 10.63 -17.56 -6.33
N SER A 132 11.12 -18.41 -5.43
CA SER A 132 12.57 -18.69 -5.27
C SER A 132 13.24 -19.12 -6.55
N GLU A 133 12.65 -20.08 -7.28
CA GLU A 133 13.20 -20.58 -8.56
C GLU A 133 13.18 -19.55 -9.69
N LYS A 134 12.44 -18.46 -9.53
CA LYS A 134 12.32 -17.37 -10.49
C LYS A 134 12.95 -16.07 -10.00
N ALA A 135 13.71 -16.13 -8.90
CA ALA A 135 14.33 -14.97 -8.26
C ALA A 135 15.17 -14.13 -9.23
N ASP A 136 15.87 -14.78 -10.16
CA ASP A 136 16.79 -14.15 -11.11
C ASP A 136 16.27 -14.15 -12.58
N ALA A 137 15.04 -14.60 -12.81
CA ALA A 137 14.39 -14.51 -14.11
C ALA A 137 13.82 -13.11 -14.32
N TYR A 138 13.86 -12.56 -15.54
CA TYR A 138 13.26 -11.26 -15.81
C TYR A 138 11.74 -11.26 -15.57
N SER A 139 11.21 -10.17 -14.99
CA SER A 139 9.78 -10.03 -14.67
C SER A 139 8.87 -10.18 -15.87
N ARG A 140 9.36 -9.86 -17.08
CA ARG A 140 8.62 -10.07 -18.35
C ARG A 140 8.34 -11.55 -18.64
N SER A 141 9.17 -12.47 -18.15
CA SER A 141 9.00 -13.92 -18.36
C SER A 141 8.06 -14.58 -17.36
N LEU A 142 7.62 -13.85 -16.32
CA LEU A 142 6.73 -14.34 -15.30
C LEU A 142 5.29 -14.43 -15.82
N SER A 143 4.56 -15.46 -15.42
CA SER A 143 3.11 -15.54 -15.64
C SER A 143 2.36 -14.44 -14.90
N GLY A 144 1.10 -14.18 -15.26
CA GLY A 144 0.26 -13.17 -14.59
C GLY A 144 0.13 -13.43 -13.08
N GLY A 145 -0.05 -14.69 -12.69
CA GLY A 145 -0.10 -15.09 -11.28
C GLY A 145 1.23 -14.87 -10.55
N MET A 146 2.37 -15.17 -11.20
CA MET A 146 3.69 -14.90 -10.63
C MET A 146 3.94 -13.40 -10.45
N ARG A 147 3.52 -12.57 -11.42
CA ARG A 147 3.62 -11.11 -11.31
C ARG A 147 2.78 -10.57 -10.14
N ARG A 148 1.56 -11.10 -9.92
CA ARG A 148 0.74 -10.72 -8.74
C ARG A 148 1.42 -11.10 -7.44
N ARG A 149 2.03 -12.30 -7.36
CA ARG A 149 2.80 -12.73 -6.17
C ARG A 149 4.03 -11.85 -5.94
N LEU A 150 4.70 -11.37 -6.99
CA LEU A 150 5.80 -10.42 -6.87
C LEU A 150 5.32 -9.04 -6.35
N LEU A 151 4.15 -8.56 -6.75
CA LEU A 151 3.57 -7.33 -6.18
C LEU A 151 3.24 -7.49 -4.69
N LEU A 152 2.72 -8.65 -4.29
CA LEU A 152 2.54 -8.96 -2.87
C LEU A 152 3.87 -8.96 -2.12
N ALA A 153 4.90 -9.60 -2.66
CA ALA A 153 6.25 -9.59 -2.11
C ALA A 153 6.80 -8.17 -1.92
N LYS A 154 6.61 -7.30 -2.91
CA LYS A 154 6.99 -5.87 -2.81
C LYS A 154 6.25 -5.14 -1.69
N ALA A 155 4.98 -5.44 -1.46
CA ALA A 155 4.20 -4.85 -0.38
C ALA A 155 4.67 -5.32 1.01
N LEU A 156 5.29 -6.50 1.11
CA LEU A 156 5.77 -7.10 2.37
C LEU A 156 7.22 -6.74 2.71
N VAL A 157 7.99 -6.18 1.77
CA VAL A 157 9.45 -6.06 1.88
C VAL A 157 9.91 -5.24 3.09
N HIS A 158 9.11 -4.28 3.54
CA HIS A 158 9.40 -3.43 4.69
C HIS A 158 8.71 -3.89 5.99
N SER A 159 8.17 -5.11 5.99
CA SER A 159 7.49 -5.73 7.15
C SER A 159 6.38 -4.85 7.74
N PRO A 160 5.41 -4.40 6.93
CA PRO A 160 4.33 -3.52 7.40
C PRO A 160 3.44 -4.23 8.41
N GLN A 161 2.82 -3.47 9.31
CA GLN A 161 1.84 -3.96 10.27
C GLN A 161 0.45 -4.16 9.65
N ILE A 162 0.17 -3.48 8.54
CA ILE A 162 -1.10 -3.52 7.80
C ILE A 162 -0.79 -3.86 6.34
N LEU A 163 -1.56 -4.76 5.75
CA LEU A 163 -1.49 -5.12 4.34
C LEU A 163 -2.85 -4.90 3.70
#